data_4dd1f5541ade4be4ab320b1edcf22a01
#
_entry.id   4dd1f5541ade4be4ab320b1edcf22a01
#
_cell.length_a   1.000
_cell.length_b   1.000
_cell.length_c   1.000
_cell.angle_alpha   90.00
_cell.angle_beta   90.00
_cell.angle_gamma   90.00
#
_symmetry.space_group_name_H-M   'P 1'
#
loop_
_entity.id
_entity.type
_entity.pdbx_description
1 polymer ?
#
loop_
_entity_poly.entity_id
_entity_poly.type
_entity_poly.pdbx_seq_one_letter_code
_entity_poly.pdbx_strand_id
1 'polypeptide(L)'
;MADHSHITGHIPAVMKNSDLLMAVAVVGILIFMVMPLPTFLLDLLLSFSITFSLIILLASMYVQRPLDLSSFPSILLLATLFRLSLNVASTRIILLHGNEGTLAAGKVIQAFGSFVVGGNYLVGIIVFLILVAINFMVITKGAGRIAEVAARFTLDAMPGKQMSIDADLNMGLIDEREAQARRKEIEKEANFYGAMDGASKFVKGDAIAGLVISAINIIGGLVIGVVVVFLAATVVEALAAAIESS
;
A
#
# COMPACT_ATOMS: atom_id res chain seq x y z
N MET A 1 20.76 24.55 45.78
CA MET A 1 19.54 23.73 45.79
C MET A 1 18.64 24.29 44.72
N ALA A 2 18.82 23.86 43.46
CA ALA A 2 18.07 24.35 42.30
C ALA A 2 17.12 23.23 41.86
N ASP A 3 15.87 23.60 41.84
CA ASP A 3 14.69 22.77 41.56
C ASP A 3 14.68 22.31 40.09
N HIS A 4 14.84 21.01 39.88
CA HIS A 4 14.75 20.34 38.57
C HIS A 4 13.37 19.69 38.35
N SER A 5 12.30 20.42 38.62
CA SER A 5 10.96 19.96 38.30
C SER A 5 10.30 20.83 37.21
N HIS A 6 9.78 20.18 36.19
CA HIS A 6 8.90 20.65 35.12
C HIS A 6 9.53 20.86 33.72
N ILE A 7 9.99 19.75 33.14
CA ILE A 7 9.88 19.61 31.67
C ILE A 7 9.03 18.36 31.38
N THR A 8 7.79 18.35 31.84
CA THR A 8 6.75 17.52 31.26
C THR A 8 6.08 18.35 30.17
N GLY A 9 6.63 18.29 28.95
CA GLY A 9 6.00 18.90 27.80
C GLY A 9 4.60 18.36 27.65
N HIS A 10 3.59 19.22 27.79
CA HIS A 10 2.22 18.93 27.40
C HIS A 10 2.21 18.57 25.91
N ILE A 11 2.20 17.27 25.61
CA ILE A 11 1.81 16.78 24.29
C ILE A 11 0.34 17.20 24.14
N PRO A 12 0.00 18.06 23.19
CA PRO A 12 -1.39 18.52 23.05
C PRO A 12 -2.27 17.29 22.83
N ALA A 13 -3.42 17.23 23.50
CA ALA A 13 -4.36 16.11 23.48
C ALA A 13 -4.75 15.65 22.06
N VAL A 14 -4.69 16.56 21.09
CA VAL A 14 -4.92 16.32 19.65
C VAL A 14 -3.86 15.40 19.06
N MET A 15 -2.57 15.54 19.39
CA MET A 15 -1.51 14.64 18.91
C MET A 15 -1.65 13.24 19.49
N LYS A 16 -2.02 13.14 20.77
CA LYS A 16 -2.25 11.85 21.42
C LYS A 16 -3.41 11.07 20.79
N ASN A 17 -4.45 11.77 20.33
CA ASN A 17 -5.60 11.15 19.63
C ASN A 17 -5.25 10.70 18.20
N SER A 18 -4.39 11.43 17.49
CA SER A 18 -3.91 11.10 16.15
C SER A 18 -3.08 9.81 16.16
N ASP A 19 -2.14 9.68 17.12
CA ASP A 19 -1.29 8.50 17.23
C ASP A 19 -2.09 7.25 17.62
N LEU A 20 -3.07 7.41 18.51
CA LEU A 20 -3.99 6.34 18.88
C LEU A 20 -4.84 5.89 17.71
N LEU A 21 -5.36 6.84 16.92
CA LEU A 21 -6.16 6.54 15.73
C LEU A 21 -5.34 5.78 14.68
N MET A 22 -4.10 6.18 14.48
CA MET A 22 -3.18 5.49 13.57
C MET A 22 -2.85 4.07 14.05
N ALA A 23 -2.60 3.88 15.35
CA ALA A 23 -2.38 2.57 15.93
C ALA A 23 -3.61 1.65 15.78
N VAL A 24 -4.81 2.16 16.04
CA VAL A 24 -6.07 1.43 15.86
C VAL A 24 -6.29 1.06 14.38
N ALA A 25 -5.99 1.97 13.45
CA ALA A 25 -6.09 1.70 12.02
C ALA A 25 -5.14 0.56 11.59
N VAL A 26 -3.89 0.57 12.04
CA VAL A 26 -2.92 -0.50 11.74
C VAL A 26 -3.38 -1.83 12.31
N VAL A 27 -3.83 -1.87 13.57
CA VAL A 27 -4.37 -3.11 14.18
C VAL A 27 -5.60 -3.61 13.42
N GLY A 28 -6.52 -2.72 13.02
CA GLY A 28 -7.68 -3.08 12.22
C GLY A 28 -7.30 -3.68 10.86
N ILE A 29 -6.31 -3.12 10.18
CA ILE A 29 -5.77 -3.64 8.92
C ILE A 29 -5.18 -5.04 9.10
N LEU A 30 -4.41 -5.27 10.17
CA LEU A 30 -3.85 -6.60 10.47
C LEU A 30 -4.93 -7.63 10.78
N ILE A 31 -6.02 -7.22 11.45
CA ILE A 31 -7.18 -8.08 11.68
C ILE A 31 -7.81 -8.50 10.35
N PHE A 32 -8.00 -7.57 9.40
CA PHE A 32 -8.55 -7.89 8.07
C PHE A 32 -7.66 -8.88 7.28
N MET A 33 -6.36 -8.87 7.52
CA MET A 33 -5.44 -9.83 6.89
C MET A 33 -5.64 -11.26 7.40
N VAL A 34 -6.01 -11.41 8.69
CA VAL A 34 -6.13 -12.72 9.35
C VAL A 34 -7.55 -13.29 9.29
N MET A 35 -8.57 -12.42 9.48
CA MET A 35 -9.97 -12.86 9.53
C MET A 35 -10.55 -13.11 8.13
N PRO A 36 -11.40 -14.15 7.97
CA PRO A 36 -12.17 -14.32 6.74
C PRO A 36 -13.20 -13.18 6.62
N LEU A 37 -13.07 -12.39 5.54
CA LEU A 37 -14.00 -11.32 5.27
C LEU A 37 -15.19 -11.80 4.44
N PRO A 38 -16.42 -11.41 4.73
CA PRO A 38 -17.54 -11.66 3.82
C PRO A 38 -17.36 -10.81 2.54
N THR A 39 -17.81 -11.33 1.40
CA THR A 39 -17.65 -10.71 0.07
C THR A 39 -18.17 -9.28 0.00
N PHE A 40 -19.30 -9.00 0.65
CA PHE A 40 -19.85 -7.63 0.73
C PHE A 40 -18.89 -6.65 1.40
N LEU A 41 -18.26 -7.05 2.51
CA LEU A 41 -17.30 -6.20 3.22
C LEU A 41 -16.03 -6.01 2.38
N LEU A 42 -15.57 -7.05 1.70
CA LEU A 42 -14.44 -6.95 0.77
C LEU A 42 -14.73 -5.95 -0.35
N ASP A 43 -15.91 -6.00 -0.98
CA ASP A 43 -16.32 -5.06 -2.04
C ASP A 43 -16.34 -3.60 -1.53
N LEU A 44 -16.84 -3.37 -0.33
CA LEU A 44 -16.87 -2.04 0.29
C LEU A 44 -15.46 -1.52 0.57
N LEU A 45 -14.59 -2.36 1.14
CA LEU A 45 -13.20 -1.99 1.45
C LEU A 45 -12.36 -1.79 0.19
N LEU A 46 -12.58 -2.57 -0.88
CA LEU A 46 -11.94 -2.36 -2.18
C LEU A 46 -12.36 -1.05 -2.81
N SER A 47 -13.66 -0.73 -2.81
CA SER A 47 -14.17 0.56 -3.30
C SER A 47 -13.59 1.73 -2.51
N PHE A 48 -13.51 1.61 -1.18
CA PHE A 48 -12.87 2.59 -0.32
C PHE A 48 -11.37 2.74 -0.66
N SER A 49 -10.64 1.64 -0.86
CA SER A 49 -9.22 1.65 -1.23
C SER A 49 -8.95 2.39 -2.53
N ILE A 50 -9.78 2.17 -3.55
CA ILE A 50 -9.69 2.85 -4.85
C ILE A 50 -9.94 4.34 -4.68
N THR A 51 -11.02 4.71 -3.99
CA THR A 51 -11.38 6.11 -3.73
C THR A 51 -10.29 6.83 -2.93
N PHE A 52 -9.77 6.18 -1.89
CA PHE A 52 -8.69 6.73 -1.06
C PHE A 52 -7.40 6.93 -1.86
N SER A 53 -7.04 5.98 -2.73
CA SER A 53 -5.87 6.11 -3.62
C SER A 53 -6.03 7.28 -4.59
N LEU A 54 -7.25 7.51 -5.11
CA LEU A 54 -7.54 8.66 -5.97
C LEU A 54 -7.43 9.99 -5.21
N ILE A 55 -7.92 10.04 -3.97
CA ILE A 55 -7.78 11.22 -3.11
C ILE A 55 -6.31 11.52 -2.85
N ILE A 56 -5.49 10.51 -2.52
CA ILE A 56 -4.04 10.66 -2.31
C ILE A 56 -3.37 11.20 -3.58
N LEU A 57 -3.73 10.67 -4.75
CA LEU A 57 -3.19 11.12 -6.04
C LEU A 57 -3.52 12.59 -6.29
N LEU A 58 -4.79 12.97 -6.15
CA LEU A 58 -5.22 14.35 -6.33
C LEU A 58 -4.54 15.29 -5.32
N ALA A 59 -4.51 14.91 -4.04
CA ALA A 59 -3.84 15.70 -3.01
C ALA A 59 -2.37 15.92 -3.36
N SER A 60 -1.65 14.89 -3.83
CA SER A 60 -0.23 15.00 -4.22
C SER A 60 0.01 15.93 -5.41
N MET A 61 -0.98 16.07 -6.31
CA MET A 61 -0.90 16.99 -7.47
C MET A 61 -1.12 18.46 -7.08
N TYR A 62 -1.90 18.74 -6.03
CA TYR A 62 -2.21 20.09 -5.59
C TYR A 62 -1.20 20.67 -4.60
N VAL A 63 -0.36 19.85 -3.99
CA VAL A 63 0.66 20.28 -3.02
C VAL A 63 1.79 21.01 -3.75
N GLN A 64 2.06 22.25 -3.34
CA GLN A 64 3.12 23.08 -3.95
C GLN A 64 4.50 22.80 -3.35
N ARG A 65 4.57 22.51 -2.05
CA ARG A 65 5.81 22.22 -1.34
C ARG A 65 5.71 20.86 -0.66
N PRO A 66 6.73 19.98 -0.78
CA PRO A 66 6.70 18.64 -0.17
C PRO A 66 6.39 18.65 1.34
N LEU A 67 6.87 19.67 2.05
CA LEU A 67 6.66 19.82 3.50
C LEU A 67 5.23 20.22 3.89
N ASP A 68 4.43 20.77 2.98
CA ASP A 68 3.02 21.10 3.24
C ASP A 68 2.19 19.83 3.49
N LEU A 69 2.67 18.67 3.01
CA LEU A 69 2.09 17.36 3.25
C LEU A 69 3.06 16.46 4.04
N SER A 70 3.51 16.94 5.19
CA SER A 70 4.52 16.24 6.01
C SER A 70 4.10 14.83 6.44
N SER A 71 2.79 14.55 6.55
CA SER A 71 2.23 13.23 6.86
C SER A 71 2.15 12.28 5.66
N PHE A 72 2.51 12.73 4.46
CA PHE A 72 2.37 11.93 3.23
C PHE A 72 3.08 10.57 3.29
N PRO A 73 4.31 10.44 3.79
CA PRO A 73 4.96 9.14 3.92
C PRO A 73 4.18 8.15 4.79
N SER A 74 3.61 8.63 5.91
CA SER A 74 2.81 7.80 6.82
C SER A 74 1.49 7.38 6.19
N ILE A 75 0.81 8.29 5.47
CA ILE A 75 -0.42 7.99 4.72
C ILE A 75 -0.14 6.95 3.64
N LEU A 76 0.98 7.07 2.94
CA LEU A 76 1.38 6.13 1.90
C LEU A 76 1.65 4.73 2.47
N LEU A 77 2.34 4.63 3.61
CA LEU A 77 2.56 3.37 4.32
C LEU A 77 1.23 2.72 4.74
N LEU A 78 0.34 3.50 5.35
CA LEU A 78 -0.96 3.00 5.81
C LEU A 78 -1.83 2.51 4.63
N ALA A 79 -1.91 3.30 3.55
CA ALA A 79 -2.65 2.94 2.33
C ALA A 79 -2.10 1.67 1.69
N THR A 80 -0.77 1.53 1.66
CA THR A 80 -0.11 0.35 1.11
C THR A 80 -0.36 -0.89 1.96
N LEU A 81 -0.25 -0.78 3.29
CA LEU A 81 -0.56 -1.87 4.22
C LEU A 81 -2.03 -2.31 4.10
N PHE A 82 -2.94 -1.35 3.98
CA PHE A 82 -4.36 -1.61 3.76
C PHE A 82 -4.61 -2.37 2.45
N ARG A 83 -3.98 -1.95 1.34
CA ARG A 83 -4.08 -2.64 0.05
C ARG A 83 -3.52 -4.06 0.13
N LEU A 84 -2.38 -4.25 0.79
CA LEU A 84 -1.80 -5.57 1.00
C LEU A 84 -2.74 -6.50 1.77
N SER A 85 -3.38 -6.00 2.81
CA SER A 85 -4.36 -6.80 3.59
C SER A 85 -5.56 -7.22 2.75
N LEU A 86 -6.06 -6.35 1.87
CA LEU A 86 -7.15 -6.67 0.94
C LEU A 86 -6.72 -7.70 -0.11
N ASN A 87 -5.49 -7.61 -0.62
CA ASN A 87 -4.94 -8.60 -1.55
C ASN A 87 -4.86 -10.00 -0.90
N VAL A 88 -4.44 -10.09 0.37
CA VAL A 88 -4.42 -11.37 1.10
C VAL A 88 -5.84 -11.89 1.35
N ALA A 89 -6.75 -11.01 1.77
CA ALA A 89 -8.15 -11.39 2.01
C ALA A 89 -8.85 -11.87 0.73
N SER A 90 -8.68 -11.15 -0.40
CA SER A 90 -9.25 -11.55 -1.69
C SER A 90 -8.67 -12.87 -2.19
N THR A 91 -7.36 -13.07 -2.04
CA THR A 91 -6.69 -14.34 -2.37
C THR A 91 -7.33 -15.51 -1.65
N ARG A 92 -7.56 -15.39 -0.36
CA ARG A 92 -8.21 -16.44 0.44
C ARG A 92 -9.58 -16.78 -0.11
N ILE A 93 -10.42 -15.78 -0.42
CA ILE A 93 -11.76 -15.99 -0.95
C ILE A 93 -11.70 -16.65 -2.34
N ILE A 94 -10.80 -16.19 -3.21
CA ILE A 94 -10.61 -16.76 -4.55
C ILE A 94 -10.22 -18.24 -4.47
N LEU A 95 -9.29 -18.60 -3.60
CA LEU A 95 -8.83 -19.99 -3.47
C LEU A 95 -9.83 -20.92 -2.77
N LEU A 96 -10.64 -20.40 -1.83
CA LEU A 96 -11.61 -21.20 -1.09
C LEU A 96 -12.93 -21.36 -1.84
N HIS A 97 -13.41 -20.34 -2.53
CA HIS A 97 -14.75 -20.27 -3.13
C HIS A 97 -14.73 -20.06 -4.65
N GLY A 98 -13.55 -20.12 -5.30
CA GLY A 98 -13.43 -19.88 -6.74
C GLY A 98 -14.23 -20.85 -7.62
N ASN A 99 -14.55 -22.04 -7.11
CA ASN A 99 -15.42 -23.03 -7.75
C ASN A 99 -16.91 -22.66 -7.74
N GLU A 100 -17.34 -21.67 -6.92
CA GLU A 100 -18.73 -21.21 -6.85
C GLU A 100 -19.09 -20.22 -7.99
N GLY A 101 -18.11 -19.87 -8.82
CA GLY A 101 -18.32 -19.03 -10.01
C GLY A 101 -17.67 -17.64 -9.92
N THR A 102 -17.94 -16.82 -10.92
CA THR A 102 -17.27 -15.53 -11.10
C THR A 102 -17.61 -14.47 -10.04
N LEU A 103 -18.68 -14.66 -9.28
CA LEU A 103 -19.10 -13.79 -8.17
C LEU A 103 -18.45 -14.16 -6.82
N ALA A 104 -17.80 -15.29 -6.73
CA ALA A 104 -17.22 -15.79 -5.48
C ALA A 104 -16.27 -14.79 -4.81
N ALA A 105 -15.50 -14.04 -5.59
CA ALA A 105 -14.57 -13.03 -5.10
C ALA A 105 -15.18 -11.63 -4.90
N GLY A 106 -16.49 -11.46 -5.12
CA GLY A 106 -17.20 -10.19 -4.99
C GLY A 106 -17.44 -9.47 -6.31
N LYS A 107 -18.34 -8.48 -6.27
CA LYS A 107 -18.79 -7.73 -7.46
C LYS A 107 -17.74 -6.79 -8.01
N VAL A 108 -16.92 -6.19 -7.16
CA VAL A 108 -15.86 -5.25 -7.58
C VAL A 108 -14.81 -5.99 -8.41
N ILE A 109 -14.33 -7.13 -7.93
CA ILE A 109 -13.34 -7.94 -8.65
C ILE A 109 -13.94 -8.46 -9.95
N GLN A 110 -15.18 -8.93 -9.95
CA GLN A 110 -15.87 -9.36 -11.16
C GLN A 110 -16.01 -8.24 -12.19
N ALA A 111 -16.43 -7.04 -11.77
CA ALA A 111 -16.58 -5.90 -12.66
C ALA A 111 -15.27 -5.50 -13.35
N PHE A 112 -14.18 -5.42 -12.59
CA PHE A 112 -12.85 -5.16 -13.15
C PHE A 112 -12.37 -6.28 -14.05
N GLY A 113 -12.56 -7.54 -13.64
CA GLY A 113 -12.20 -8.70 -14.46
C GLY A 113 -12.95 -8.71 -15.79
N SER A 114 -14.27 -8.50 -15.78
CA SER A 114 -15.09 -8.45 -17.01
C SER A 114 -14.71 -7.28 -17.93
N PHE A 115 -14.36 -6.12 -17.34
CA PHE A 115 -13.87 -4.97 -18.11
C PHE A 115 -12.53 -5.26 -18.80
N VAL A 116 -11.57 -5.88 -18.10
CA VAL A 116 -10.25 -6.21 -18.66
C VAL A 116 -10.32 -7.33 -19.69
N VAL A 117 -11.14 -8.36 -19.43
CA VAL A 117 -11.27 -9.52 -20.33
C VAL A 117 -12.09 -9.20 -21.58
N GLY A 118 -13.08 -8.27 -21.49
CA GLY A 118 -13.88 -7.85 -22.64
C GLY A 118 -14.60 -9.00 -23.36
N GLY A 119 -14.94 -10.08 -22.65
CA GLY A 119 -15.61 -11.27 -23.21
C GLY A 119 -14.71 -12.27 -23.94
N ASN A 120 -13.40 -11.99 -24.08
CA ASN A 120 -12.44 -12.91 -24.69
C ASN A 120 -11.28 -13.19 -23.74
N TYR A 121 -11.22 -14.40 -23.20
CA TYR A 121 -10.19 -14.81 -22.25
C TYR A 121 -8.76 -14.69 -22.76
N LEU A 122 -8.53 -14.97 -24.07
CA LEU A 122 -7.20 -14.86 -24.67
C LEU A 122 -6.72 -13.40 -24.68
N VAL A 123 -7.60 -12.48 -25.05
CA VAL A 123 -7.32 -11.02 -25.01
C VAL A 123 -7.10 -10.60 -23.55
N GLY A 124 -7.90 -11.08 -22.62
CA GLY A 124 -7.75 -10.79 -21.20
C GLY A 124 -6.38 -11.20 -20.64
N ILE A 125 -5.90 -12.39 -21.00
CA ILE A 125 -4.57 -12.88 -20.57
C ILE A 125 -3.47 -11.96 -21.16
N ILE A 126 -3.55 -11.58 -22.41
CA ILE A 126 -2.56 -10.70 -23.06
C ILE A 126 -2.55 -9.33 -22.36
N VAL A 127 -3.72 -8.72 -22.16
CA VAL A 127 -3.84 -7.42 -21.48
C VAL A 127 -3.31 -7.51 -20.04
N PHE A 128 -3.63 -8.58 -19.32
CA PHE A 128 -3.11 -8.82 -17.97
C PHE A 128 -1.58 -8.89 -17.96
N LEU A 129 -0.95 -9.64 -18.86
CA LEU A 129 0.51 -9.74 -18.97
C LEU A 129 1.15 -8.38 -19.27
N ILE A 130 0.52 -7.57 -20.14
CA ILE A 130 0.99 -6.21 -20.42
C ILE A 130 0.91 -5.34 -19.17
N LEU A 131 -0.20 -5.37 -18.42
CA LEU A 131 -0.37 -4.62 -17.19
C LEU A 131 0.65 -5.04 -16.12
N VAL A 132 0.91 -6.34 -15.98
CA VAL A 132 1.95 -6.89 -15.09
C VAL A 132 3.32 -6.38 -15.49
N ALA A 133 3.67 -6.41 -16.78
CA ALA A 133 4.96 -5.93 -17.28
C ALA A 133 5.15 -4.43 -17.02
N ILE A 134 4.12 -3.62 -17.29
CA ILE A 134 4.14 -2.17 -17.03
C ILE A 134 4.30 -1.90 -15.54
N ASN A 135 3.50 -2.54 -14.70
CA ASN A 135 3.57 -2.40 -13.23
C ASN A 135 4.98 -2.74 -12.72
N PHE A 136 5.55 -3.86 -13.17
CA PHE A 136 6.91 -4.26 -12.80
C PHE A 136 7.96 -3.25 -13.26
N MET A 137 7.90 -2.76 -14.50
CA MET A 137 8.89 -1.82 -15.02
C MET A 137 8.77 -0.43 -14.38
N VAL A 138 7.56 0.10 -14.28
CA VAL A 138 7.33 1.48 -13.82
C VAL A 138 7.48 1.57 -12.31
N ILE A 139 6.80 0.72 -11.54
CA ILE A 139 6.78 0.83 -10.08
C ILE A 139 8.05 0.21 -9.48
N THR A 140 8.40 -1.02 -9.87
CA THR A 140 9.50 -1.73 -9.21
C THR A 140 10.87 -1.17 -9.58
N LYS A 141 11.09 -0.78 -10.83
CA LYS A 141 12.38 -0.27 -11.30
C LYS A 141 12.46 1.26 -11.39
N GLY A 142 11.35 1.94 -11.69
CA GLY A 142 11.32 3.38 -11.95
C GLY A 142 11.13 4.22 -10.69
N ALA A 143 9.96 4.18 -10.09
CA ALA A 143 9.56 5.11 -9.02
C ALA A 143 10.45 5.05 -7.77
N GLY A 144 10.85 3.85 -7.36
CA GLY A 144 11.71 3.67 -6.18
C GLY A 144 13.08 4.32 -6.31
N ARG A 145 13.68 4.28 -7.52
CA ARG A 145 14.99 4.91 -7.76
C ARG A 145 14.90 6.43 -7.78
N ILE A 146 13.83 7.00 -8.32
CA ILE A 146 13.61 8.45 -8.32
C ILE A 146 13.51 8.97 -6.90
N ALA A 147 12.70 8.33 -6.05
CA ALA A 147 12.55 8.71 -4.64
C ALA A 147 13.85 8.59 -3.84
N GLU A 148 14.61 7.49 -4.03
CA GLU A 148 15.91 7.26 -3.40
C GLU A 148 16.93 8.35 -3.78
N VAL A 149 17.04 8.65 -5.07
CA VAL A 149 17.98 9.67 -5.58
C VAL A 149 17.59 11.07 -5.10
N ALA A 150 16.31 11.42 -5.13
CA ALA A 150 15.82 12.69 -4.62
C ALA A 150 16.11 12.87 -3.12
N ALA A 151 15.82 11.83 -2.32
CA ALA A 151 16.13 11.83 -0.89
C ALA A 151 17.63 12.00 -0.64
N ARG A 152 18.48 11.25 -1.36
CA ARG A 152 19.93 11.31 -1.21
C ARG A 152 20.48 12.70 -1.53
N PHE A 153 20.10 13.29 -2.67
CA PHE A 153 20.57 14.63 -3.03
C PHE A 153 20.15 15.70 -2.01
N THR A 154 18.94 15.61 -1.49
CA THR A 154 18.47 16.53 -0.46
C THR A 154 19.27 16.38 0.84
N LEU A 155 19.51 15.14 1.29
CA LEU A 155 20.27 14.85 2.50
C LEU A 155 21.75 15.23 2.35
N ASP A 156 22.37 14.96 1.20
CA ASP A 156 23.77 15.32 0.92
C ASP A 156 23.98 16.85 0.84
N ALA A 157 22.95 17.61 0.48
CA ALA A 157 23.00 19.09 0.44
C ALA A 157 22.85 19.76 1.82
N MET A 158 22.42 19.03 2.86
CA MET A 158 22.11 19.61 4.17
C MET A 158 23.29 20.27 4.89
N PRO A 159 24.49 19.66 4.93
CA PRO A 159 25.65 20.33 5.54
C PRO A 159 25.94 21.68 4.89
N GLY A 160 25.82 21.78 3.56
CA GLY A 160 25.99 23.03 2.83
C GLY A 160 24.94 24.08 3.19
N LYS A 161 23.67 23.68 3.31
CA LYS A 161 22.58 24.57 3.77
C LYS A 161 22.84 25.07 5.21
N GLN A 162 23.30 24.19 6.12
CA GLN A 162 23.63 24.58 7.49
C GLN A 162 24.80 25.57 7.54
N MET A 163 25.88 25.32 6.77
CA MET A 163 27.02 26.22 6.68
C MET A 163 26.61 27.59 6.13
N SER A 164 25.69 27.64 5.17
CA SER A 164 25.16 28.92 4.65
C SER A 164 24.41 29.71 5.73
N ILE A 165 23.58 29.04 6.55
CA ILE A 165 22.88 29.69 7.67
C ILE A 165 23.87 30.24 8.69
N ASP A 166 24.93 29.46 9.02
CA ASP A 166 25.95 29.90 9.96
C ASP A 166 26.74 31.09 9.41
N ALA A 167 27.02 31.14 8.11
CA ALA A 167 27.65 32.27 7.47
C ALA A 167 26.76 33.54 7.49
N ASP A 168 25.47 33.42 7.15
CA ASP A 168 24.49 34.51 7.20
C ASP A 168 24.35 35.09 8.61
N LEU A 169 24.32 34.23 9.63
CA LEU A 169 24.27 34.63 11.03
C LEU A 169 25.54 35.36 11.46
N ASN A 170 26.72 34.84 11.10
CA ASN A 170 28.00 35.47 11.43
C ASN A 170 28.21 36.82 10.74
N MET A 171 27.65 37.02 9.52
CA MET A 171 27.65 38.27 8.81
C MET A 171 26.60 39.27 9.32
N GLY A 172 25.72 38.86 10.24
CA GLY A 172 24.64 39.70 10.74
C GLY A 172 23.49 39.90 9.75
N LEU A 173 23.40 39.08 8.70
CA LEU A 173 22.32 39.14 7.69
C LEU A 173 21.01 38.59 8.23
N ILE A 174 21.08 37.68 9.17
CA ILE A 174 19.94 37.05 9.90
C ILE A 174 20.21 37.10 11.40
N ASP A 175 19.14 37.12 12.19
CA ASP A 175 19.23 36.99 13.64
C ASP A 175 19.22 35.52 14.11
N GLU A 176 19.50 35.28 15.42
CA GLU A 176 19.51 33.95 16.03
C GLU A 176 18.16 33.23 15.90
N ARG A 177 17.05 33.96 15.97
CA ARG A 177 15.69 33.43 15.82
C ARG A 177 15.46 32.90 14.41
N GLU A 178 15.87 33.67 13.42
CA GLU A 178 15.74 33.29 12.01
C GLU A 178 16.65 32.11 11.67
N ALA A 179 17.89 32.11 12.21
CA ALA A 179 18.81 30.98 12.06
C ALA A 179 18.22 29.68 12.63
N GLN A 180 17.64 29.74 13.84
CA GLN A 180 16.96 28.59 14.43
C GLN A 180 15.75 28.13 13.62
N ALA A 181 14.95 29.04 13.08
CA ALA A 181 13.80 28.71 12.25
C ALA A 181 14.24 27.99 10.97
N ARG A 182 15.27 28.51 10.28
CA ARG A 182 15.83 27.90 9.06
C ARG A 182 16.45 26.52 9.33
N ARG A 183 17.20 26.34 10.44
CA ARG A 183 17.74 25.03 10.85
C ARG A 183 16.63 24.00 11.11
N LYS A 184 15.55 24.42 11.77
CA LYS A 184 14.39 23.56 12.03
C LYS A 184 13.64 23.17 10.74
N GLU A 185 13.63 24.04 9.73
CA GLU A 185 13.05 23.74 8.42
C GLU A 185 13.90 22.69 7.69
N ILE A 186 15.24 22.81 7.72
CA ILE A 186 16.15 21.80 7.18
C ILE A 186 15.97 20.45 7.88
N GLU A 187 15.83 20.42 9.20
CA GLU A 187 15.58 19.18 9.96
C GLU A 187 14.25 18.52 9.54
N LYS A 188 13.19 19.32 9.37
CA LYS A 188 11.90 18.79 8.87
C LYS A 188 12.02 18.23 7.45
N GLU A 189 12.78 18.91 6.59
CA GLU A 189 13.04 18.47 5.22
C GLU A 189 13.78 17.12 5.24
N ALA A 190 14.79 16.96 6.10
CA ALA A 190 15.50 15.71 6.30
C ALA A 190 14.60 14.56 6.70
N ASN A 191 13.83 14.81 7.74
CA ASN A 191 12.91 13.81 8.30
C ASN A 191 11.87 13.39 7.26
N PHE A 192 11.34 14.34 6.49
CA PHE A 192 10.40 14.07 5.41
C PHE A 192 11.01 13.18 4.32
N TYR A 193 12.16 13.56 3.77
CA TYR A 193 12.79 12.80 2.67
C TYR A 193 13.30 11.43 3.16
N GLY A 194 13.80 11.33 4.38
CA GLY A 194 14.17 10.05 4.99
C GLY A 194 12.97 9.10 5.15
N ALA A 195 11.84 9.63 5.65
CA ALA A 195 10.60 8.88 5.76
C ALA A 195 10.03 8.49 4.39
N MET A 196 10.13 9.40 3.39
CA MET A 196 9.66 9.15 2.02
C MET A 196 10.46 8.06 1.31
N ASP A 197 11.78 7.99 1.50
CA ASP A 197 12.60 6.89 0.99
C ASP A 197 12.14 5.54 1.57
N GLY A 198 11.90 5.48 2.88
CA GLY A 198 11.34 4.30 3.54
C GLY A 198 9.96 3.89 2.99
N ALA A 199 9.04 4.85 2.87
CA ALA A 199 7.71 4.62 2.34
C ALA A 199 7.75 4.13 0.88
N SER A 200 8.61 4.70 0.03
CA SER A 200 8.78 4.29 -1.36
C SER A 200 9.31 2.86 -1.50
N LYS A 201 10.23 2.44 -0.61
CA LYS A 201 10.71 1.05 -0.56
C LYS A 201 9.59 0.08 -0.16
N PHE A 202 8.72 0.49 0.76
CA PHE A 202 7.57 -0.30 1.18
C PHE A 202 6.54 -0.46 0.05
N VAL A 203 6.21 0.62 -0.68
CA VAL A 203 5.33 0.58 -1.88
C VAL A 203 5.90 -0.34 -2.95
N LYS A 204 7.22 -0.29 -3.18
CA LYS A 204 7.89 -1.22 -4.10
C LYS A 204 7.75 -2.67 -3.64
N GLY A 205 7.90 -2.93 -2.34
CA GLY A 205 7.70 -4.25 -1.75
C GLY A 205 6.29 -4.78 -1.96
N ASP A 206 5.26 -3.94 -1.75
CA ASP A 206 3.86 -4.27 -1.98
C ASP A 206 3.58 -4.59 -3.46
N ALA A 207 4.15 -3.83 -4.39
CA ALA A 207 4.02 -4.11 -5.83
C ALA A 207 4.59 -5.50 -6.19
N ILE A 208 5.74 -5.88 -5.62
CA ILE A 208 6.33 -7.22 -5.82
C ILE A 208 5.45 -8.29 -5.17
N ALA A 209 4.98 -8.05 -3.94
CA ALA A 209 4.07 -8.97 -3.24
C ALA A 209 2.78 -9.19 -4.03
N GLY A 210 2.20 -8.14 -4.61
CA GLY A 210 1.01 -8.23 -5.46
C GLY A 210 1.24 -9.11 -6.70
N LEU A 211 2.41 -9.05 -7.33
CA LEU A 211 2.75 -9.94 -8.45
C LEU A 211 2.88 -11.40 -8.01
N VAL A 212 3.53 -11.65 -6.88
CA VAL A 212 3.66 -13.00 -6.32
C VAL A 212 2.28 -13.57 -5.93
N ILE A 213 1.44 -12.77 -5.28
CA ILE A 213 0.06 -13.13 -4.93
C ILE A 213 -0.76 -13.46 -6.18
N SER A 214 -0.63 -12.67 -7.25
CA SER A 214 -1.32 -12.93 -8.53
C SER A 214 -0.88 -14.26 -9.16
N ALA A 215 0.42 -14.56 -9.13
CA ALA A 215 0.95 -15.84 -9.60
C ALA A 215 0.43 -17.02 -8.76
N ILE A 216 0.39 -16.86 -7.44
CA ILE A 216 -0.17 -17.87 -6.52
C ILE A 216 -1.66 -18.09 -6.80
N ASN A 217 -2.44 -17.02 -7.04
CA ASN A 217 -3.86 -17.13 -7.35
C ASN A 217 -4.09 -17.88 -8.66
N ILE A 218 -3.29 -17.63 -9.70
CA ILE A 218 -3.43 -18.33 -10.99
C ILE A 218 -3.05 -19.81 -10.85
N ILE A 219 -1.88 -20.09 -10.29
CA ILE A 219 -1.38 -21.46 -10.15
C ILE A 219 -2.25 -22.25 -9.16
N GLY A 220 -2.50 -21.67 -7.98
CA GLY A 220 -3.33 -22.30 -6.95
C GLY A 220 -4.76 -22.54 -7.40
N GLY A 221 -5.37 -21.56 -8.08
CA GLY A 221 -6.70 -21.68 -8.66
C GLY A 221 -6.78 -22.79 -9.72
N LEU A 222 -5.78 -22.92 -10.59
CA LEU A 222 -5.70 -24.01 -11.57
C LEU A 222 -5.58 -25.38 -10.89
N VAL A 223 -4.69 -25.51 -9.90
CA VAL A 223 -4.50 -26.78 -9.16
C VAL A 223 -5.78 -27.19 -8.45
N ILE A 224 -6.41 -26.26 -7.71
CA ILE A 224 -7.66 -26.53 -7.00
C ILE A 224 -8.77 -26.87 -7.98
N GLY A 225 -8.90 -26.15 -9.09
CA GLY A 225 -9.91 -26.41 -10.13
C GLY A 225 -9.77 -27.80 -10.75
N VAL A 226 -8.55 -28.22 -11.11
CA VAL A 226 -8.28 -29.57 -11.63
C VAL A 226 -8.60 -30.67 -10.61
N VAL A 227 -8.19 -30.48 -9.35
CA VAL A 227 -8.47 -31.46 -8.28
C VAL A 227 -9.96 -31.60 -8.03
N VAL A 228 -10.71 -30.48 -7.98
CA VAL A 228 -12.17 -30.51 -7.79
C VAL A 228 -12.88 -31.24 -8.95
N VAL A 229 -12.48 -30.94 -10.20
CA VAL A 229 -13.06 -31.62 -11.38
C VAL A 229 -12.76 -33.11 -11.36
N PHE A 230 -11.53 -33.53 -11.01
CA PHE A 230 -11.15 -34.91 -10.92
C PHE A 230 -11.95 -35.67 -9.84
N LEU A 231 -12.06 -35.06 -8.64
CA LEU A 231 -12.87 -35.66 -7.56
C LEU A 231 -14.35 -35.78 -7.93
N ALA A 232 -14.91 -34.75 -8.58
CA ALA A 232 -16.30 -34.83 -9.02
C ALA A 232 -16.52 -35.94 -10.07
N ALA A 233 -15.60 -36.07 -11.03
CA ALA A 233 -15.67 -37.17 -12.01
C ALA A 233 -15.62 -38.57 -11.35
N THR A 234 -14.70 -38.80 -10.41
CA THR A 234 -14.58 -40.07 -9.70
C THR A 234 -15.81 -40.40 -8.84
N VAL A 235 -16.43 -39.39 -8.22
CA VAL A 235 -17.69 -39.57 -7.47
C VAL A 235 -18.85 -39.94 -8.39
N VAL A 236 -18.96 -39.30 -9.56
CA VAL A 236 -20.00 -39.60 -10.56
C VAL A 236 -19.82 -41.03 -11.10
N GLU A 237 -18.58 -41.44 -11.41
CA GLU A 237 -18.30 -42.81 -11.86
C GLU A 237 -18.65 -43.87 -10.77
N ALA A 238 -18.31 -43.61 -9.52
CA ALA A 238 -18.63 -44.47 -8.42
C ALA A 238 -20.15 -44.61 -8.18
N LEU A 239 -20.89 -43.49 -8.32
CA LEU A 239 -22.35 -43.49 -8.23
C LEU A 239 -23.00 -44.26 -9.40
N ALA A 240 -22.49 -44.08 -10.62
CA ALA A 240 -22.98 -44.82 -11.80
C ALA A 240 -22.78 -46.33 -11.65
N ALA A 241 -21.59 -46.76 -11.21
CA ALA A 241 -21.29 -48.18 -10.94
C ALA A 241 -22.16 -48.76 -9.82
N ALA A 242 -22.50 -48.01 -8.78
CA ALA A 242 -23.39 -48.43 -7.73
C ALA A 242 -24.85 -48.63 -8.20
N ILE A 243 -25.31 -47.77 -9.11
CA ILE A 243 -26.65 -47.88 -9.72
C ILE A 243 -26.75 -49.10 -10.67
N GLU A 244 -25.69 -49.37 -11.45
CA GLU A 244 -25.67 -50.53 -12.35
C GLU A 244 -25.57 -51.89 -11.61
N SER A 245 -25.10 -51.89 -10.36
CA SER A 245 -24.95 -53.08 -9.52
C SER A 245 -26.17 -53.41 -8.66
N SER A 246 -27.19 -52.57 -8.60
CA SER A 246 -28.42 -52.76 -7.86
C SER A 246 -29.59 -53.15 -8.76
#